data_407a45570c380e1b4a24fe8d584504f8
#
_entry.id   407a45570c380e1b4a24fe8d584504f8
#
_cell.length_a   1.000
_cell.length_b   1.000
_cell.length_c   1.000
_cell.angle_alpha   90.00
_cell.angle_beta   90.00
_cell.angle_gamma   90.00
#
_symmetry.space_group_name_H-M   'P 1'
#
loop_
_entity.id
_entity.type
_entity.pdbx_description
1 polymer ?
#
loop_
_entity_poly.entity_id
_entity_poly.type
_entity_poly.pdbx_seq_one_letter_code
_entity_poly.pdbx_strand_id
1 'polypeptide(L)'
;HGAAWAEAHAYALESMSEGTAYVHPFDDPEVWEGHTPIVTEAAAQWREAQPPGAVVVAVGGGGLLCGVALGMQRVGWGEVPILAVETSGAASLAAAMAAGELVRLAKIETLATTLGAATVAAEALAWTRRRPVRSWEVSDRAAVVACERFLDDHRVLVEPACGAGLAAVYDAAAPLQGARSLLVIVCGGAGVSLALLRAWAEAT
;
A
#
# COMPACT_ATOMS: atom_id res chain seq x y z
N HIS A 1 -12.35 17.99 3.11
CA HIS A 1 -12.92 18.55 4.32
C HIS A 1 -12.43 17.76 5.55
N GLY A 2 -12.12 18.49 6.65
CA GLY A 2 -11.62 17.86 7.86
C GLY A 2 -10.10 17.64 7.90
N ALA A 3 -9.58 17.21 9.07
CA ALA A 3 -8.16 16.97 9.34
C ALA A 3 -7.72 15.53 9.03
N ALA A 4 -8.68 14.61 8.93
CA ALA A 4 -8.43 13.20 8.66
C ALA A 4 -9.40 12.67 7.60
N TRP A 5 -9.00 11.58 6.93
CA TRP A 5 -9.83 10.96 5.90
C TRP A 5 -11.25 10.61 6.38
N ALA A 6 -11.41 10.12 7.62
CA ALA A 6 -12.70 9.76 8.17
C ALA A 6 -13.70 10.95 8.23
N GLU A 7 -13.19 12.16 8.49
CA GLU A 7 -14.03 13.39 8.49
C GLU A 7 -14.42 13.79 7.06
N ALA A 8 -13.49 13.65 6.11
CA ALA A 8 -13.78 13.88 4.70
C ALA A 8 -14.81 12.87 4.17
N HIS A 9 -14.70 11.62 4.58
CA HIS A 9 -15.65 10.56 4.24
C HIS A 9 -17.06 10.86 4.77
N ALA A 10 -17.18 11.18 6.06
CA ALA A 10 -18.46 11.54 6.67
C ALA A 10 -19.09 12.74 5.94
N TYR A 11 -18.32 13.79 5.70
CA TYR A 11 -18.78 14.96 4.96
C TYR A 11 -19.23 14.64 3.53
N ALA A 12 -18.51 13.75 2.83
CA ALA A 12 -18.90 13.31 1.49
C ALA A 12 -20.25 12.61 1.49
N LEU A 13 -20.49 11.71 2.45
CA LEU A 13 -21.76 11.02 2.61
C LEU A 13 -22.92 11.98 2.94
N GLU A 14 -22.70 12.94 3.83
CA GLU A 14 -23.68 13.99 4.18
C GLU A 14 -24.01 14.91 3.01
N SER A 15 -23.04 15.11 2.10
CA SER A 15 -23.18 16.00 0.93
C SER A 15 -23.82 15.31 -0.28
N MET A 16 -24.17 14.05 -0.20
CA MET A 16 -24.81 13.31 -1.29
C MET A 16 -26.22 13.87 -1.57
N SER A 17 -26.54 13.95 -2.85
CA SER A 17 -27.86 14.31 -3.34
C SER A 17 -28.44 13.21 -4.22
N GLU A 18 -29.72 13.33 -4.57
CA GLU A 18 -30.36 12.38 -5.49
C GLU A 18 -29.58 12.29 -6.82
N GLY A 19 -29.29 11.07 -7.25
CA GLY A 19 -28.53 10.80 -8.49
C GLY A 19 -27.01 10.81 -8.30
N THR A 20 -26.46 11.07 -7.11
CA THR A 20 -25.03 10.90 -6.83
C THR A 20 -24.71 9.46 -6.42
N ALA A 21 -23.56 8.94 -6.91
CA ALA A 21 -23.00 7.69 -6.47
C ALA A 21 -21.75 7.95 -5.60
N TYR A 22 -21.63 7.25 -4.50
CA TYR A 22 -20.42 7.27 -3.68
C TYR A 22 -19.56 6.04 -4.01
N VAL A 23 -18.31 6.29 -4.39
CA VAL A 23 -17.30 5.24 -4.56
C VAL A 23 -16.31 5.36 -3.41
N HIS A 24 -16.26 4.35 -2.55
CA HIS A 24 -15.32 4.34 -1.44
C HIS A 24 -13.90 4.16 -1.95
N PRO A 25 -12.91 4.99 -1.56
CA PRO A 25 -11.59 5.02 -2.20
C PRO A 25 -10.75 3.75 -2.00
N PHE A 26 -11.09 2.89 -1.06
CA PHE A 26 -10.35 1.64 -0.81
C PHE A 26 -11.21 0.46 -0.34
N ASP A 27 -12.45 0.67 0.11
CA ASP A 27 -13.33 -0.41 0.59
C ASP A 27 -14.54 -0.56 -0.32
N ASP A 28 -14.26 -0.86 -1.59
CA ASP A 28 -15.25 -1.01 -2.65
C ASP A 28 -14.77 -2.10 -3.63
N PRO A 29 -15.59 -3.14 -3.89
CA PRO A 29 -15.24 -4.20 -4.81
C PRO A 29 -14.90 -3.72 -6.24
N GLU A 30 -15.54 -2.66 -6.74
CA GLU A 30 -15.24 -2.10 -8.06
C GLU A 30 -13.82 -1.47 -8.09
N VAL A 31 -13.41 -0.84 -6.98
CA VAL A 31 -12.05 -0.31 -6.84
C VAL A 31 -11.03 -1.44 -6.79
N TRP A 32 -11.31 -2.53 -6.06
CA TRP A 32 -10.42 -3.68 -6.01
C TRP A 32 -10.29 -4.33 -7.38
N GLU A 33 -11.42 -4.48 -8.09
CA GLU A 33 -11.45 -4.98 -9.46
C GLU A 33 -10.59 -4.12 -10.40
N GLY A 34 -10.73 -2.78 -10.28
CA GLY A 34 -9.96 -1.81 -11.05
C GLY A 34 -8.44 -1.87 -10.81
N HIS A 35 -7.99 -2.47 -9.71
CA HIS A 35 -6.55 -2.67 -9.41
C HIS A 35 -6.00 -4.01 -9.93
N THR A 36 -6.84 -4.96 -10.32
CA THR A 36 -6.36 -6.28 -10.81
C THR A 36 -5.46 -6.21 -12.04
N PRO A 37 -5.64 -5.25 -12.99
CA PRO A 37 -4.77 -5.11 -14.15
C PRO A 37 -3.30 -4.92 -13.80
N ILE A 38 -2.97 -4.31 -12.66
CA ILE A 38 -1.58 -4.15 -12.19
C ILE A 38 -0.85 -5.48 -12.22
N VAL A 39 -1.48 -6.54 -11.73
CA VAL A 39 -0.87 -7.87 -11.67
C VAL A 39 -1.03 -8.63 -12.98
N THR A 40 -2.18 -8.56 -13.63
CA THR A 40 -2.41 -9.30 -14.88
C THR A 40 -1.54 -8.79 -16.01
N GLU A 41 -1.30 -7.48 -16.09
CA GLU A 41 -0.36 -6.88 -17.04
C GLU A 41 1.09 -7.22 -16.70
N ALA A 42 1.47 -7.13 -15.40
CA ALA A 42 2.79 -7.54 -14.96
C ALA A 42 3.07 -9.02 -15.29
N ALA A 43 2.11 -9.90 -15.05
CA ALA A 43 2.22 -11.33 -15.35
C ALA A 43 2.35 -11.60 -16.85
N ALA A 44 1.63 -10.85 -17.70
CA ALA A 44 1.76 -10.95 -19.15
C ALA A 44 3.16 -10.50 -19.66
N GLN A 45 3.81 -9.61 -18.93
CA GLN A 45 5.17 -9.11 -19.22
C GLN A 45 6.27 -9.90 -18.49
N TRP A 46 5.90 -10.76 -17.55
CA TRP A 46 6.85 -11.54 -16.75
C TRP A 46 7.59 -12.56 -17.62
N ARG A 47 8.90 -12.47 -17.65
CA ARG A 47 9.74 -13.27 -18.56
C ARG A 47 10.45 -14.44 -17.89
N GLU A 48 10.35 -14.55 -16.58
CA GLU A 48 10.96 -15.65 -15.85
C GLU A 48 10.05 -16.89 -15.87
N ALA A 49 10.66 -18.06 -15.81
CA ALA A 49 9.93 -19.34 -15.83
C ALA A 49 9.10 -19.57 -14.55
N GLN A 50 9.49 -18.94 -13.45
CA GLN A 50 8.78 -19.01 -12.18
C GLN A 50 8.16 -17.66 -11.84
N PRO A 51 7.03 -17.64 -11.11
CA PRO A 51 6.46 -16.40 -10.60
C PRO A 51 7.45 -15.66 -9.67
N PRO A 52 7.20 -14.38 -9.34
CA PRO A 52 8.04 -13.66 -8.39
C PRO A 52 8.10 -14.36 -7.03
N GLY A 53 9.24 -14.27 -6.36
CA GLY A 53 9.41 -14.82 -5.01
C GLY A 53 8.59 -14.10 -3.94
N ALA A 54 8.21 -12.84 -4.19
CA ALA A 54 7.23 -12.09 -3.41
C ALA A 54 6.69 -10.89 -4.21
N VAL A 55 5.52 -10.40 -3.81
CA VAL A 55 4.95 -9.12 -4.27
C VAL A 55 4.97 -8.14 -3.12
N VAL A 56 5.51 -6.94 -3.34
CA VAL A 56 5.60 -5.88 -2.32
C VAL A 56 4.57 -4.81 -2.63
N VAL A 57 3.71 -4.49 -1.67
CA VAL A 57 2.65 -3.49 -1.81
C VAL A 57 2.56 -2.63 -0.56
N ALA A 58 2.49 -1.31 -0.73
CA ALA A 58 2.21 -0.39 0.36
C ALA A 58 0.71 -0.43 0.71
N VAL A 59 0.40 -0.37 1.99
CA VAL A 59 -0.96 -0.50 2.51
C VAL A 59 -1.34 0.69 3.36
N GLY A 60 -2.41 1.36 2.96
CA GLY A 60 -3.16 2.30 3.77
C GLY A 60 -4.52 1.69 4.13
N GLY A 61 -5.58 2.06 3.42
CA GLY A 61 -6.90 1.45 3.59
C GLY A 61 -7.04 0.02 3.07
N GLY A 62 -6.07 -0.50 2.30
CA GLY A 62 -6.04 -1.89 1.87
C GLY A 62 -6.69 -2.18 0.51
N GLY A 63 -7.27 -1.18 -0.18
CA GLY A 63 -7.91 -1.39 -1.48
C GLY A 63 -6.94 -1.91 -2.55
N LEU A 64 -5.74 -1.34 -2.61
CA LEU A 64 -4.69 -1.81 -3.51
C LEU A 64 -4.28 -3.26 -3.19
N LEU A 65 -4.11 -3.59 -1.91
CA LEU A 65 -3.80 -4.96 -1.48
C LEU A 65 -4.88 -5.95 -1.94
N CYS A 66 -6.17 -5.58 -1.80
CA CYS A 66 -7.29 -6.42 -2.25
C CYS A 66 -7.22 -6.67 -3.76
N GLY A 67 -7.01 -5.62 -4.56
CA GLY A 67 -6.90 -5.76 -6.01
C GLY A 67 -5.67 -6.54 -6.46
N VAL A 68 -4.52 -6.31 -5.83
CA VAL A 68 -3.29 -7.10 -6.07
C VAL A 68 -3.52 -8.57 -5.75
N ALA A 69 -4.09 -8.88 -4.57
CA ALA A 69 -4.37 -10.25 -4.16
C ALA A 69 -5.32 -10.96 -5.12
N LEU A 70 -6.38 -10.27 -5.56
CA LEU A 70 -7.34 -10.77 -6.55
C LEU A 70 -6.68 -11.00 -7.92
N GLY A 71 -5.87 -10.06 -8.39
CA GLY A 71 -5.11 -10.20 -9.63
C GLY A 71 -4.13 -11.37 -9.59
N MET A 72 -3.42 -11.54 -8.48
CA MET A 72 -2.51 -12.68 -8.28
C MET A 72 -3.25 -14.03 -8.30
N GLN A 73 -4.44 -14.10 -7.73
CA GLN A 73 -5.26 -15.30 -7.80
C GLN A 73 -5.63 -15.65 -9.26
N ARG A 74 -5.97 -14.65 -10.06
CA ARG A 74 -6.34 -14.83 -11.48
C ARG A 74 -5.22 -15.36 -12.35
N VAL A 75 -3.99 -14.92 -12.07
CA VAL A 75 -2.81 -15.35 -12.85
C VAL A 75 -2.12 -16.60 -12.29
N GLY A 76 -2.72 -17.26 -11.29
CA GLY A 76 -2.17 -18.47 -10.70
C GLY A 76 -1.01 -18.22 -9.71
N TRP A 77 -0.84 -17.01 -9.20
CA TRP A 77 0.18 -16.65 -8.20
C TRP A 77 -0.37 -16.69 -6.75
N GLY A 78 -1.34 -17.56 -6.50
CA GLY A 78 -2.01 -17.66 -5.19
C GLY A 78 -1.07 -17.98 -4.03
N GLU A 79 -0.01 -18.75 -4.27
CA GLU A 79 0.98 -19.15 -3.25
C GLU A 79 2.15 -18.15 -3.12
N VAL A 80 2.28 -17.19 -4.02
CA VAL A 80 3.32 -16.16 -3.92
C VAL A 80 3.01 -15.24 -2.74
N PRO A 81 3.93 -15.05 -1.78
CA PRO A 81 3.67 -14.21 -0.63
C PRO A 81 3.55 -12.74 -1.02
N ILE A 82 2.67 -12.02 -0.32
CA ILE A 82 2.60 -10.56 -0.36
C ILE A 82 3.32 -10.01 0.89
N LEU A 83 4.22 -9.06 0.69
CA LEU A 83 4.71 -8.20 1.75
C LEU A 83 3.88 -6.92 1.74
N ALA A 84 2.99 -6.80 2.73
CA ALA A 84 2.16 -5.63 2.97
C ALA A 84 2.96 -4.64 3.83
N VAL A 85 3.33 -3.50 3.26
CA VAL A 85 4.21 -2.53 3.93
C VAL A 85 3.39 -1.33 4.37
N GLU A 86 3.53 -0.96 5.64
CA GLU A 86 2.90 0.20 6.26
C GLU A 86 3.97 1.09 6.90
N THR A 87 3.64 2.35 7.19
CA THR A 87 4.46 3.18 8.06
C THR A 87 4.04 2.98 9.52
N SER A 88 5.01 3.00 10.45
CA SER A 88 4.76 2.74 11.87
C SER A 88 3.69 3.67 12.50
N GLY A 89 3.51 4.87 11.93
CA GLY A 89 2.46 5.81 12.37
C GLY A 89 1.08 5.58 11.76
N ALA A 90 0.91 4.58 10.85
CA ALA A 90 -0.35 4.27 10.16
C ALA A 90 -0.52 2.77 9.89
N ALA A 91 -0.08 1.90 10.80
CA ALA A 91 -0.04 0.45 10.64
C ALA A 91 -1.38 -0.22 11.03
N SER A 92 -2.47 0.11 10.33
CA SER A 92 -3.81 -0.40 10.64
C SER A 92 -4.00 -1.87 10.26
N LEU A 93 -3.36 -2.35 9.20
CA LEU A 93 -3.39 -3.76 8.82
C LEU A 93 -2.59 -4.61 9.81
N ALA A 94 -1.39 -4.19 10.20
CA ALA A 94 -0.57 -4.87 11.20
C ALA A 94 -1.33 -5.03 12.52
N ALA A 95 -1.97 -3.95 13.00
CA ALA A 95 -2.79 -3.96 14.20
C ALA A 95 -3.97 -4.94 14.08
N ALA A 96 -4.67 -4.94 12.94
CA ALA A 96 -5.79 -5.84 12.68
C ALA A 96 -5.34 -7.30 12.58
N MET A 97 -4.20 -7.58 11.96
CA MET A 97 -3.61 -8.94 11.90
C MET A 97 -3.24 -9.45 13.29
N ALA A 98 -2.63 -8.61 14.13
CA ALA A 98 -2.25 -8.96 15.49
C ALA A 98 -3.46 -9.25 16.38
N ALA A 99 -4.52 -8.44 16.25
CA ALA A 99 -5.77 -8.63 16.99
C ALA A 99 -6.65 -9.75 16.46
N GLY A 100 -6.50 -10.12 15.18
CA GLY A 100 -7.41 -11.05 14.50
C GLY A 100 -8.76 -10.45 14.14
N GLU A 101 -8.94 -9.14 14.29
CA GLU A 101 -10.17 -8.39 13.98
C GLU A 101 -9.81 -6.97 13.52
N LEU A 102 -10.80 -6.24 13.00
CA LEU A 102 -10.58 -4.85 12.61
C LEU A 102 -10.27 -3.99 13.84
N VAL A 103 -9.16 -3.25 13.75
CA VAL A 103 -8.71 -2.31 14.78
C VAL A 103 -8.76 -0.90 14.21
N ARG A 104 -9.27 0.04 15.01
CA ARG A 104 -9.17 1.47 14.71
C ARG A 104 -8.00 2.06 15.46
N LEU A 105 -7.02 2.58 14.73
CA LEU A 105 -5.91 3.34 15.32
C LEU A 105 -6.43 4.61 15.99
N ALA A 106 -5.89 4.93 17.15
CA ALA A 106 -6.31 6.12 17.91
C ALA A 106 -5.90 7.42 17.20
N LYS A 107 -4.79 7.40 16.46
CA LYS A 107 -4.25 8.52 15.70
C LYS A 107 -3.46 8.01 14.49
N ILE A 108 -3.30 8.88 13.52
CA ILE A 108 -2.42 8.68 12.36
C ILE A 108 -1.30 9.71 12.46
N GLU A 109 -0.07 9.24 12.48
CA GLU A 109 1.14 10.07 12.59
C GLU A 109 2.18 9.60 11.57
N THR A 110 2.02 10.00 10.32
CA THR A 110 2.94 9.64 9.24
C THR A 110 3.04 10.74 8.19
N LEU A 111 4.21 10.89 7.60
CA LEU A 111 4.43 11.71 6.40
C LEU A 111 3.80 11.07 5.15
N ALA A 112 3.65 9.76 5.14
CA ALA A 112 2.96 9.02 4.10
C ALA A 112 1.43 9.16 4.24
N THR A 113 0.91 10.38 4.11
CA THR A 113 -0.49 10.73 4.41
C THR A 113 -1.49 9.91 3.61
N THR A 114 -1.14 9.45 2.42
CA THR A 114 -1.99 8.58 1.58
C THR A 114 -2.09 7.15 2.11
N LEU A 115 -1.25 6.75 3.09
CA LEU A 115 -1.42 5.52 3.87
C LEU A 115 -2.24 5.75 5.16
N GLY A 116 -2.70 6.95 5.42
CA GLY A 116 -3.31 7.37 6.68
C GLY A 116 -4.74 6.86 6.90
N ALA A 117 -5.02 5.58 6.75
CA ALA A 117 -6.30 4.98 7.08
C ALA A 117 -6.31 4.46 8.53
N ALA A 118 -7.20 5.01 9.37
CA ALA A 118 -7.31 4.59 10.77
C ALA A 118 -7.82 3.15 10.95
N THR A 119 -8.48 2.60 9.93
CA THR A 119 -8.95 1.21 9.91
C THR A 119 -8.78 0.69 8.49
N VAL A 120 -8.20 -0.49 8.35
CA VAL A 120 -8.09 -1.16 7.06
C VAL A 120 -9.45 -1.74 6.62
N ALA A 121 -9.65 -1.92 5.32
CA ALA A 121 -10.83 -2.61 4.79
C ALA A 121 -10.96 -4.04 5.34
N ALA A 122 -12.18 -4.48 5.61
CA ALA A 122 -12.43 -5.83 6.12
C ALA A 122 -11.91 -6.91 5.16
N GLU A 123 -12.05 -6.69 3.87
CA GLU A 123 -11.55 -7.60 2.83
C GLU A 123 -10.03 -7.71 2.84
N ALA A 124 -9.29 -6.61 3.11
CA ALA A 124 -7.83 -6.66 3.23
C ALA A 124 -7.38 -7.58 4.38
N LEU A 125 -8.04 -7.50 5.53
CA LEU A 125 -7.82 -8.45 6.63
C LEU A 125 -8.23 -9.88 6.25
N ALA A 126 -9.32 -10.08 5.51
CA ALA A 126 -9.74 -11.39 5.05
C ALA A 126 -8.71 -12.03 4.10
N TRP A 127 -8.06 -11.25 3.24
CA TRP A 127 -6.98 -11.75 2.38
C TRP A 127 -5.79 -12.30 3.16
N THR A 128 -5.46 -11.74 4.32
CA THR A 128 -4.35 -12.25 5.16
C THR A 128 -4.59 -13.66 5.68
N ARG A 129 -5.86 -14.11 5.71
CA ARG A 129 -6.27 -15.45 6.14
C ARG A 129 -6.37 -16.44 4.98
N ARG A 130 -6.56 -15.92 3.75
CA ARG A 130 -6.77 -16.73 2.54
C ARG A 130 -5.48 -17.06 1.79
N ARG A 131 -4.41 -16.30 2.05
CA ARG A 131 -3.13 -16.44 1.35
C ARG A 131 -1.97 -15.92 2.20
N PRO A 132 -0.71 -16.25 1.85
CA PRO A 132 0.45 -15.76 2.59
C PRO A 132 0.61 -14.24 2.42
N VAL A 133 0.19 -13.49 3.42
CA VAL A 133 0.45 -12.04 3.57
C VAL A 133 1.28 -11.84 4.83
N ARG A 134 2.38 -11.10 4.69
CA ARG A 134 3.25 -10.72 5.80
C ARG A 134 3.20 -9.22 5.95
N SER A 135 2.96 -8.72 7.16
CA SER A 135 3.03 -7.29 7.47
C SER A 135 4.49 -6.90 7.73
N TRP A 136 4.85 -5.70 7.29
CA TRP A 136 6.14 -5.08 7.57
C TRP A 136 5.97 -3.59 7.78
N GLU A 137 6.55 -3.07 8.84
CA GLU A 137 6.48 -1.65 9.17
C GLU A 137 7.82 -0.99 8.90
N VAL A 138 7.76 0.23 8.35
CA VAL A 138 8.92 1.10 8.12
C VAL A 138 8.71 2.46 8.78
N SER A 139 9.79 3.14 9.12
CA SER A 139 9.71 4.53 9.58
C SER A 139 9.45 5.48 8.42
N ASP A 140 8.91 6.67 8.71
CA ASP A 140 8.77 7.75 7.73
C ASP A 140 10.11 8.14 7.13
N ARG A 141 11.17 8.18 7.95
CA ARG A 141 12.53 8.42 7.47
C ARG A 141 12.97 7.39 6.42
N ALA A 142 12.76 6.10 6.67
CA ALA A 142 13.11 5.06 5.71
C ALA A 142 12.32 5.23 4.40
N ALA A 143 11.02 5.54 4.49
CA ALA A 143 10.17 5.81 3.33
C ALA A 143 10.67 7.01 2.51
N VAL A 144 11.04 8.12 3.16
CA VAL A 144 11.58 9.32 2.50
C VAL A 144 12.92 9.03 1.84
N VAL A 145 13.85 8.38 2.53
CA VAL A 145 15.17 7.98 1.97
C VAL A 145 15.00 7.05 0.76
N ALA A 146 14.03 6.14 0.81
CA ALA A 146 13.73 5.27 -0.32
C ALA A 146 13.20 6.04 -1.54
N CYS A 147 12.40 7.10 -1.33
CA CYS A 147 11.96 7.99 -2.41
C CYS A 147 13.14 8.70 -3.08
N GLU A 148 14.08 9.24 -2.29
CA GLU A 148 15.29 9.91 -2.83
C GLU A 148 16.14 8.93 -3.63
N ARG A 149 16.38 7.74 -3.07
CA ARG A 149 17.14 6.70 -3.75
C ARG A 149 16.46 6.25 -5.05
N PHE A 150 15.15 6.05 -5.04
CA PHE A 150 14.40 5.68 -6.24
C PHE A 150 14.45 6.76 -7.32
N LEU A 151 14.37 8.03 -6.92
CA LEU A 151 14.56 9.16 -7.84
C LEU A 151 15.95 9.13 -8.48
N ASP A 152 16.99 8.86 -7.70
CA ASP A 152 18.36 8.79 -8.20
C ASP A 152 18.61 7.56 -9.10
N ASP A 153 18.04 6.41 -8.76
CA ASP A 153 18.21 5.17 -9.52
C ASP A 153 17.39 5.17 -10.82
N HIS A 154 16.14 5.69 -10.78
CA HIS A 154 15.16 5.51 -11.86
C HIS A 154 14.70 6.81 -12.52
N ARG A 155 15.05 7.99 -12.00
CA ARG A 155 14.57 9.32 -12.47
C ARG A 155 13.04 9.49 -12.38
N VAL A 156 12.42 8.79 -11.41
CA VAL A 156 10.98 8.86 -11.15
C VAL A 156 10.78 9.36 -9.73
N LEU A 157 10.06 10.49 -9.60
CA LEU A 157 9.69 11.03 -8.30
C LEU A 157 8.45 10.30 -7.78
N VAL A 158 8.56 9.74 -6.57
CA VAL A 158 7.47 9.04 -5.88
C VAL A 158 7.25 9.63 -4.49
N GLU A 159 6.04 9.45 -3.95
CA GLU A 159 5.68 9.92 -2.62
C GLU A 159 6.03 8.91 -1.52
N PRO A 160 6.08 9.32 -0.22
CA PRO A 160 6.45 8.44 0.89
C PRO A 160 5.59 7.18 1.01
N ALA A 161 4.34 7.18 0.54
CA ALA A 161 3.53 5.97 0.47
C ALA A 161 4.14 4.89 -0.44
N CYS A 162 4.68 5.27 -1.60
CA CYS A 162 5.48 4.37 -2.44
C CYS A 162 6.83 4.06 -1.79
N GLY A 163 7.43 5.07 -1.17
CA GLY A 163 8.69 4.95 -0.45
C GLY A 163 8.66 3.88 0.64
N ALA A 164 7.53 3.68 1.30
CA ALA A 164 7.36 2.63 2.29
C ALA A 164 7.62 1.24 1.69
N GLY A 165 6.97 0.91 0.55
CA GLY A 165 7.20 -0.35 -0.16
C GLY A 165 8.63 -0.50 -0.66
N LEU A 166 9.21 0.58 -1.20
CA LEU A 166 10.59 0.63 -1.68
C LEU A 166 11.60 0.47 -0.54
N ALA A 167 11.37 1.07 0.63
CA ALA A 167 12.23 0.93 1.81
C ALA A 167 12.38 -0.52 2.22
N ALA A 168 11.29 -1.30 2.25
CA ALA A 168 11.35 -2.71 2.56
C ALA A 168 12.27 -3.49 1.61
N VAL A 169 12.36 -3.07 0.35
CA VAL A 169 13.26 -3.70 -0.65
C VAL A 169 14.69 -3.20 -0.49
N TYR A 170 14.89 -1.90 -0.39
CA TYR A 170 16.21 -1.30 -0.27
C TYR A 170 16.93 -1.71 1.02
N ASP A 171 16.18 -1.91 2.10
CA ASP A 171 16.71 -2.33 3.40
C ASP A 171 16.75 -3.86 3.55
N ALA A 172 16.45 -4.60 2.47
CA ALA A 172 16.45 -6.05 2.44
C ALA A 172 15.64 -6.68 3.60
N ALA A 173 14.40 -6.21 3.75
CA ALA A 173 13.48 -6.67 4.80
C ALA A 173 13.51 -8.19 4.98
N ALA A 174 13.56 -8.65 6.24
CA ALA A 174 13.74 -10.07 6.54
C ALA A 174 12.74 -11.00 5.81
N PRO A 175 11.45 -10.63 5.62
CA PRO A 175 10.51 -11.46 4.88
C PRO A 175 10.84 -11.64 3.38
N LEU A 176 11.73 -10.82 2.80
CA LEU A 176 12.14 -10.88 1.39
C LEU A 176 13.43 -11.68 1.18
N GLN A 177 14.10 -12.09 2.27
CA GLN A 177 15.36 -12.82 2.17
C GLN A 177 15.15 -14.18 1.47
N GLY A 178 16.02 -14.47 0.51
CA GLY A 178 15.94 -15.68 -0.31
C GLY A 178 15.01 -15.60 -1.52
N ALA A 179 14.24 -14.54 -1.67
CA ALA A 179 13.47 -14.29 -2.90
C ALA A 179 14.42 -13.96 -4.05
N ARG A 180 14.32 -14.70 -5.16
CA ARG A 180 15.18 -14.47 -6.35
C ARG A 180 14.74 -13.27 -7.17
N SER A 181 13.45 -13.02 -7.21
CA SER A 181 12.83 -11.90 -7.93
C SER A 181 11.66 -11.34 -7.13
N LEU A 182 11.40 -10.08 -7.27
CA LEU A 182 10.32 -9.36 -6.58
C LEU A 182 9.49 -8.59 -7.60
N LEU A 183 8.18 -8.58 -7.42
CA LEU A 183 7.31 -7.59 -8.04
C LEU A 183 7.02 -6.50 -7.02
N VAL A 184 7.48 -5.29 -7.27
CA VAL A 184 7.27 -4.14 -6.37
C VAL A 184 6.27 -3.19 -7.01
N ILE A 185 5.16 -2.92 -6.30
CA ILE A 185 4.14 -2.01 -6.79
C ILE A 185 4.55 -0.58 -6.45
N VAL A 186 4.79 0.23 -7.48
CA VAL A 186 5.13 1.65 -7.37
C VAL A 186 3.94 2.46 -7.88
N CYS A 187 3.19 3.07 -6.95
CA CYS A 187 1.89 3.68 -7.26
C CYS A 187 2.00 5.07 -7.91
N GLY A 188 2.93 5.91 -7.46
CA GLY A 188 3.07 7.25 -8.01
C GLY A 188 3.58 8.30 -7.02
N GLY A 189 3.38 9.56 -7.38
CA GLY A 189 3.93 10.69 -6.63
C GLY A 189 3.16 11.99 -6.85
N ALA A 190 1.83 11.95 -7.03
CA ALA A 190 1.02 13.14 -7.27
C ALA A 190 1.04 14.12 -6.08
N GLY A 191 1.22 13.60 -4.86
CA GLY A 191 1.24 14.39 -3.62
C GLY A 191 2.63 14.93 -3.23
N VAL A 192 3.66 14.77 -4.07
CA VAL A 192 5.04 15.15 -3.72
C VAL A 192 5.66 16.09 -4.76
N SER A 193 6.51 16.99 -4.28
CA SER A 193 7.48 17.71 -5.10
C SER A 193 8.88 17.46 -4.58
N LEU A 194 9.91 17.72 -5.40
CA LEU A 194 11.29 17.59 -4.95
C LEU A 194 11.59 18.49 -3.74
N ALA A 195 11.02 19.70 -3.71
CA ALA A 195 11.19 20.60 -2.57
C ALA A 195 10.56 20.04 -1.29
N LEU A 196 9.38 19.44 -1.41
CA LEU A 196 8.69 18.82 -0.28
C LEU A 196 9.42 17.57 0.22
N LEU A 197 9.92 16.73 -0.70
CA LEU A 197 10.70 15.54 -0.35
C LEU A 197 11.96 15.92 0.44
N ARG A 198 12.68 16.95 0.00
CA ARG A 198 13.86 17.47 0.71
C ARG A 198 13.52 18.01 2.10
N ALA A 199 12.42 18.76 2.21
CA ALA A 199 11.96 19.26 3.51
C ALA A 199 11.64 18.12 4.49
N TRP A 200 11.04 17.04 4.02
CA TRP A 200 10.80 15.85 4.84
C TRP A 200 12.10 15.11 5.21
N ALA A 201 13.07 15.02 4.29
CA ALA A 201 14.36 14.41 4.57
C ALA A 201 15.16 15.17 5.65
N GLU A 202 15.01 16.49 5.71
CA GLU A 202 15.62 17.33 6.74
C GLU A 202 14.89 17.22 8.11
N ALA A 203 13.59 16.90 8.09
CA ALA A 203 12.75 16.86 9.30
C ALA A 203 12.71 15.47 9.98
N THR A 204 13.15 14.41 9.29
CA THR A 204 13.17 13.01 9.79
C THR A 204 14.58 12.51 10.08
#